data_f9e911cc774bd2ebab7501d400221c6e
#
_entry.id   f9e911cc774bd2ebab7501d400221c6e
#
_cell.length_a   1.000
_cell.length_b   1.000
_cell.length_c   1.000
_cell.angle_alpha   90.00
_cell.angle_beta   90.00
_cell.angle_gamma   90.00
#
_symmetry.space_group_name_H-M   'P 1'
#
loop_
_entity.id
_entity.type
_entity.pdbx_description
1 polymer ?
#
loop_
_entity_poly.entity_id
_entity_poly.type
_entity_poly.pdbx_seq_one_letter_code
_entity_poly.pdbx_strand_id
1 'polypeptide(L)'
;MSIYIMDKTNLETGISYAKMDENAKIILIQDGLYASPELFEGMKVFAFTDEITERGLEEILPQSIERITYDEGIDIMTDEKVISFC
;
A
#
# COMPACT_ATOMS: atom_id res chain seq x y z
N MET A 1 8.91 -0.49 -13.20
CA MET A 1 8.01 -0.80 -12.08
C MET A 1 7.57 0.47 -11.41
N SER A 2 6.37 0.50 -10.90
CA SER A 2 5.84 1.69 -10.25
C SER A 2 5.30 1.37 -8.87
N ILE A 3 5.39 2.34 -7.96
CA ILE A 3 4.84 2.24 -6.63
C ILE A 3 3.68 3.23 -6.54
N TYR A 4 2.53 2.75 -6.15
CA TYR A 4 1.32 3.55 -5.99
C TYR A 4 1.03 3.72 -4.51
N ILE A 5 1.14 4.95 -4.03
CA ILE A 5 0.82 5.29 -2.65
C ILE A 5 -0.60 5.81 -2.63
N MET A 6 -1.45 5.22 -1.82
CA MET A 6 -2.86 5.63 -1.81
C MET A 6 -3.46 5.62 -0.41
N ASP A 7 -4.31 6.60 -0.15
CA ASP A 7 -5.13 6.65 1.04
C ASP A 7 -6.55 6.17 0.73
N LYS A 8 -7.43 6.19 1.71
CA LYS A 8 -8.80 5.72 1.53
C LYS A 8 -9.59 6.54 0.50
N THR A 9 -9.42 7.86 0.51
CA THR A 9 -10.17 8.76 -0.36
C THR A 9 -9.88 8.51 -1.84
N ASN A 10 -8.65 8.18 -2.16
CA ASN A 10 -8.20 8.00 -3.54
C ASN A 10 -7.98 6.53 -3.91
N LEU A 11 -8.50 5.62 -3.10
CA LEU A 11 -8.24 4.19 -3.23
C LEU A 11 -8.73 3.63 -4.57
N GLU A 12 -9.96 3.92 -4.95
CA GLU A 12 -10.52 3.40 -6.21
C GLU A 12 -9.73 3.86 -7.42
N THR A 13 -9.40 5.14 -7.46
CA THR A 13 -8.60 5.71 -8.56
C THR A 13 -7.23 5.07 -8.61
N GLY A 14 -6.57 4.98 -7.46
CA GLY A 14 -5.23 4.38 -7.37
C GLY A 14 -5.22 2.93 -7.81
N ILE A 15 -6.19 2.14 -7.39
CA ILE A 15 -6.29 0.73 -7.77
C ILE A 15 -6.53 0.59 -9.27
N SER A 16 -7.36 1.45 -9.86
CA SER A 16 -7.63 1.42 -11.30
C SER A 16 -6.34 1.58 -12.10
N TYR A 17 -5.48 2.51 -11.69
CA TYR A 17 -4.19 2.70 -12.34
C TYR A 17 -3.22 1.55 -12.07
N ALA A 18 -3.19 1.05 -10.83
CA ALA A 18 -2.30 -0.03 -10.46
C ALA A 18 -2.61 -1.32 -11.21
N LYS A 19 -3.88 -1.59 -11.50
CA LYS A 19 -4.29 -2.79 -12.25
C LYS A 19 -3.79 -2.80 -13.68
N MET A 20 -3.48 -1.65 -14.24
CA MET A 20 -2.95 -1.54 -15.59
C MET A 20 -1.44 -1.73 -15.65
N ASP A 21 -0.79 -1.86 -14.50
CA ASP A 21 0.66 -2.04 -14.39
C ASP A 21 0.94 -3.41 -13.77
N GLU A 22 1.43 -4.35 -14.56
CA GLU A 22 1.67 -5.73 -14.13
C GLU A 22 2.67 -5.85 -12.98
N ASN A 23 3.55 -4.89 -12.84
CA ASN A 23 4.58 -4.90 -11.80
C ASN A 23 4.33 -3.86 -10.70
N ALA A 24 3.09 -3.41 -10.58
CA ALA A 24 2.75 -2.41 -9.59
C ALA A 24 2.92 -2.92 -8.16
N LYS A 25 3.46 -2.05 -7.32
CA LYS A 25 3.49 -2.25 -5.87
C LYS A 25 2.62 -1.18 -5.25
N ILE A 26 1.91 -1.53 -4.20
CA ILE A 26 1.00 -0.62 -3.54
C ILE A 26 1.46 -0.38 -2.11
N ILE A 27 1.49 0.88 -1.69
CA ILE A 27 1.72 1.23 -0.30
C ILE A 27 0.46 1.92 0.20
N LEU A 28 -0.17 1.31 1.20
CA LEU A 28 -1.36 1.88 1.82
C LEU A 28 -0.95 2.79 2.97
N ILE A 29 -1.53 3.97 3.01
CA ILE A 29 -1.25 4.95 4.07
C ILE A 29 -2.55 5.38 4.73
N GLN A 30 -2.44 5.86 5.96
CA GLN A 30 -3.56 6.41 6.73
C GLN A 30 -4.77 5.46 6.73
N ASP A 31 -5.94 5.94 6.39
CA ASP A 31 -7.16 5.14 6.41
C ASP A 31 -7.25 4.13 5.28
N GLY A 32 -6.32 4.16 4.32
CA GLY A 32 -6.22 3.12 3.31
C GLY A 32 -6.02 1.74 3.91
N LEU A 33 -5.49 1.66 5.13
CA LEU A 33 -5.32 0.40 5.86
C LEU A 33 -6.64 -0.31 6.15
N TYR A 34 -7.75 0.40 6.12
CA TYR A 34 -9.07 -0.18 6.33
C TYR A 34 -9.71 -0.72 5.06
N ALA A 35 -9.01 -0.67 3.95
CA ALA A 35 -9.52 -1.17 2.68
C ALA A 35 -9.69 -2.69 2.71
N SER A 36 -10.67 -3.19 1.96
CA SER A 36 -10.89 -4.62 1.84
C SER A 36 -9.71 -5.27 1.12
N PRO A 37 -9.12 -6.34 1.69
CA PRO A 37 -7.98 -7.02 1.04
C PRO A 37 -8.29 -7.56 -0.34
N GLU A 38 -9.55 -7.85 -0.62
CA GLU A 38 -9.98 -8.38 -1.91
C GLU A 38 -9.68 -7.44 -3.07
N LEU A 39 -9.62 -6.14 -2.80
CA LEU A 39 -9.31 -5.13 -3.82
C LEU A 39 -7.89 -5.26 -4.37
N PHE A 40 -7.00 -5.90 -3.61
CA PHE A 40 -5.58 -6.00 -3.96
C PHE A 40 -5.16 -7.41 -4.36
N GLU A 41 -6.11 -8.27 -4.65
CA GLU A 41 -5.80 -9.66 -4.99
C GLU A 41 -4.85 -9.72 -6.18
N GLY A 42 -3.78 -10.49 -6.00
CA GLY A 42 -2.76 -10.63 -7.03
C GLY A 42 -1.73 -9.51 -7.08
N MET A 43 -1.85 -8.52 -6.19
CA MET A 43 -0.93 -7.38 -6.14
C MET A 43 -0.03 -7.45 -4.92
N LYS A 44 1.16 -6.85 -5.03
CA LYS A 44 2.06 -6.73 -3.90
C LYS A 44 1.73 -5.47 -3.12
N VAL A 45 1.34 -5.63 -1.87
CA VAL A 45 0.86 -4.54 -1.02
C VAL A 45 1.70 -4.42 0.24
N PHE A 46 2.06 -3.20 0.58
CA PHE A 46 2.83 -2.87 1.77
C PHE A 46 2.06 -1.89 2.66
N ALA A 47 2.35 -1.94 3.95
CA ALA A 47 1.85 -0.96 4.90
C ALA A 47 2.92 -0.70 5.96
N PHE A 48 2.95 0.53 6.47
CA PHE A 48 3.96 0.91 7.46
C PHE A 48 3.59 0.41 8.84
N THR A 49 4.55 -0.19 9.55
CA THR A 49 4.34 -0.72 10.90
C THR A 49 3.82 0.34 11.87
N ASP A 50 4.35 1.55 11.78
CA ASP A 50 3.93 2.63 12.68
C ASP A 50 2.46 2.97 12.52
N GLU A 51 1.97 3.04 11.28
CA GLU A 51 0.57 3.32 11.02
C GLU A 51 -0.34 2.17 11.44
N ILE A 52 0.13 0.94 11.25
CA ILE A 52 -0.61 -0.25 11.69
C ILE A 52 -0.78 -0.24 13.21
N THR A 53 0.30 0.05 13.93
CA THR A 53 0.28 0.12 15.39
C THR A 53 -0.62 1.23 15.89
N GLU A 54 -0.53 2.42 15.29
CA GLU A 54 -1.36 3.56 15.64
C GLU A 54 -2.85 3.26 15.56
N ARG A 55 -3.24 2.45 14.59
CA ARG A 55 -4.65 2.11 14.35
C ARG A 55 -5.08 0.81 15.02
N GLY A 56 -4.15 0.13 15.72
CA GLY A 56 -4.46 -1.11 16.41
C GLY A 56 -4.82 -2.26 15.47
N LEU A 57 -4.21 -2.30 14.30
CA LEU A 57 -4.55 -3.28 13.27
C LEU A 57 -3.57 -4.44 13.16
N GLU A 58 -2.63 -4.58 14.09
CA GLU A 58 -1.56 -5.59 13.99
C GLU A 58 -2.10 -7.01 13.84
N GLU A 59 -3.20 -7.33 14.53
CA GLU A 59 -3.77 -8.66 14.49
C GLU A 59 -4.88 -8.82 13.45
N ILE A 60 -5.37 -7.72 12.92
CA ILE A 60 -6.52 -7.70 12.01
C ILE A 60 -6.09 -7.73 10.54
N LEU A 61 -4.97 -7.08 10.21
CA LEU A 61 -4.50 -7.01 8.84
C LEU A 61 -4.09 -8.39 8.33
N PRO A 62 -4.51 -8.74 7.10
CA PRO A 62 -4.12 -10.01 6.51
C PRO A 62 -2.61 -10.09 6.27
N GLN A 63 -2.08 -11.29 6.30
CA GLN A 63 -0.65 -11.50 6.08
C GLN A 63 -0.22 -11.20 4.64
N SER A 64 -1.16 -11.10 3.73
CA SER A 64 -0.88 -10.73 2.35
C SER A 64 -0.37 -9.30 2.23
N ILE A 65 -0.64 -8.46 3.24
CA ILE A 65 -0.10 -7.10 3.29
C ILE A 65 1.22 -7.17 4.05
N GLU A 66 2.30 -6.87 3.37
CA GLU A 66 3.63 -6.90 3.97
C GLU A 66 3.86 -5.66 4.83
N ARG A 67 4.32 -5.88 6.06
CA ARG A 67 4.58 -4.81 7.00
C ARG A 67 6.02 -4.34 6.87
N ILE A 68 6.19 -3.03 6.67
CA ILE A 68 7.52 -2.45 6.48
C ILE A 68 7.72 -1.25 7.40
N THR A 69 8.99 -0.96 7.70
CA THR A 69 9.35 0.27 8.40
C THR A 69 9.44 1.42 7.40
N TYR A 70 9.50 2.66 7.89
CA TYR A 70 9.71 3.80 7.00
C TYR A 70 11.03 3.71 6.26
N ASP A 71 12.08 3.22 6.90
CA ASP A 71 13.38 3.04 6.24
C ASP A 71 13.30 2.03 5.10
N GLU A 72 12.62 0.92 5.32
CA GLU A 72 12.37 -0.07 4.28
C GLU A 72 11.55 0.52 3.13
N GLY A 73 10.56 1.35 3.46
CA GLY A 73 9.76 2.04 2.47
C GLY A 73 10.59 2.97 1.59
N ILE A 74 11.51 3.70 2.19
CA ILE A 74 12.42 4.57 1.45
C ILE A 74 13.27 3.76 0.49
N ASP A 75 13.80 2.64 0.94
CA ASP A 75 14.62 1.75 0.10
C ASP A 75 13.81 1.23 -1.10
N ILE A 76 12.57 0.83 -0.87
CA ILE A 76 11.69 0.35 -1.94
C ILE A 76 11.43 1.44 -2.97
N MET A 77 11.25 2.68 -2.52
CA MET A 77 10.89 3.80 -3.39
C MET A 77 12.08 4.41 -4.13
N THR A 78 13.30 4.15 -3.69
CA THR A 78 14.49 4.83 -4.21
C THR A 78 14.71 4.60 -5.70
N ASP A 79 14.50 3.38 -6.18
CA ASP A 79 14.79 3.00 -7.57
C ASP A 79 13.54 2.86 -8.43
N GLU A 80 12.40 3.31 -7.94
CA GLU A 80 11.16 3.12 -8.67
C GLU A 80 10.38 4.43 -8.85
N LYS A 81 9.52 4.45 -9.85
CA LYS A 81 8.63 5.58 -10.08
C LYS A 81 7.53 5.55 -9.02
N VAL A 82 7.38 6.65 -8.30
CA VAL A 82 6.37 6.77 -7.24
C VAL A 82 5.21 7.64 -7.72
N ILE A 83 4.00 7.14 -7.57
CA ILE A 83 2.77 7.84 -7.94
C ILE A 83 1.89 7.90 -6.70
N SER A 84 1.59 9.12 -6.24
CA SER A 84 0.80 9.33 -5.04
C SER A 84 -0.65 9.65 -5.37
N PHE A 85 -1.57 8.94 -4.71
CA PHE A 85 -3.00 9.20 -4.76
C PHE A 85 -3.46 9.53 -3.33
N CYS A 86 -3.12 10.70 -2.88
CA CYS A 86 -3.48 11.13 -1.53
C CYS A 86 -3.68 12.65 -1.44
#